data_33e32a3d80c507f290cdbb94b7051e90
#
_entry.id   33e32a3d80c507f290cdbb94b7051e90
#
_cell.length_a   1.000
_cell.length_b   1.000
_cell.length_c   1.000
_cell.angle_alpha   90.00
_cell.angle_beta   90.00
_cell.angle_gamma   90.00
#
_symmetry.space_group_name_H-M   'P 1'
#
loop_
_entity.id
_entity.type
_entity.pdbx_description
1 polymer ?
#
loop_
_entity_poly.entity_id
_entity_poly.type
_entity_poly.pdbx_seq_one_letter_code
_entity_poly.pdbx_strand_id
1 'polypeptide(L)'
;MNDLVIEHEELEEELEEEFIEEEVDLGYRPRDPQLLIHEAVEDHRFNVVVAHRRMGKTVSAINQLIHSALNCDKPNPRFAYIAPTYNQAKRVAWDYLLEYTRPLDAKANIAELRVDFMGVRISLYGADNADSLRGIYLDGVVIDEIGDVNPNLFTEVIRPALADRKGWTLFIGTPKGANHFKTLRDKAEKKDDGWNLLEFKSSETKILDQEELDAAYKAMGESKFLQEFECSFAAPVEGAYYGTLINDLYLKGQVGNVQHDNIAKTFTGWDLGMGDSTAIWVAQVVGKEIHLIDFVENHGVGLDYYVNWIRDNGYTHAEHLLPHDVQVRELGTGKSRKEMLEESGLAITVVAKLAVDDGIQAVRRLLPRCWFDVKTKQGLDALQNYRRTYDEKRDVFFDKPVHDWCSHASDAFRYLAVGLDEGSSDWNKPLDINNSWVV
;
A
#
# COMPACT_ATOMS: atom_id res chain seq x y z
N MET A 1 -15.40 -50.18 -52.28
CA MET A 1 -15.96 -49.00 -51.57
C MET A 1 -16.24 -49.30 -50.10
N ASN A 2 -16.06 -50.55 -49.67
CA ASN A 2 -16.28 -50.95 -48.28
C ASN A 2 -14.97 -51.04 -47.43
N ASP A 3 -13.81 -51.06 -48.07
CA ASP A 3 -12.55 -51.28 -47.35
C ASP A 3 -11.95 -49.94 -46.79
N LEU A 4 -12.43 -48.79 -47.27
CA LEU A 4 -11.99 -47.49 -46.79
C LEU A 4 -12.79 -46.93 -45.58
N VAL A 5 -13.90 -47.57 -45.24
CA VAL A 5 -14.72 -47.18 -44.08
C VAL A 5 -14.27 -47.87 -42.80
N ILE A 6 -13.72 -49.11 -42.94
CA ILE A 6 -13.27 -49.90 -41.79
C ILE A 6 -11.95 -49.36 -41.23
N GLU A 7 -11.03 -48.88 -42.09
CA GLU A 7 -9.75 -48.26 -41.63
C GLU A 7 -9.98 -46.89 -40.93
N HIS A 8 -11.11 -46.22 -41.14
CA HIS A 8 -11.43 -44.98 -40.46
C HIS A 8 -12.03 -45.16 -39.07
N GLU A 9 -12.79 -46.24 -38.87
CA GLU A 9 -13.36 -46.57 -37.55
C GLU A 9 -12.31 -47.18 -36.60
N GLU A 10 -11.33 -47.93 -37.11
CA GLU A 10 -10.20 -48.46 -36.30
C GLU A 10 -9.18 -47.37 -35.91
N LEU A 11 -9.08 -46.25 -36.67
CA LEU A 11 -8.24 -45.10 -36.34
C LEU A 11 -8.90 -44.11 -35.34
N GLU A 12 -10.20 -44.13 -35.18
CA GLU A 12 -10.89 -43.32 -34.15
C GLU A 12 -10.91 -44.02 -32.78
N GLU A 13 -10.83 -45.35 -32.72
CA GLU A 13 -10.72 -46.14 -31.47
C GLU A 13 -9.32 -46.13 -30.84
N GLU A 14 -8.23 -45.81 -31.59
CA GLU A 14 -6.85 -45.72 -31.04
C GLU A 14 -6.50 -44.31 -30.50
N LEU A 15 -7.40 -43.34 -30.55
CA LEU A 15 -7.15 -41.97 -30.07
C LEU A 15 -7.90 -41.60 -28.79
N GLU A 16 -8.57 -42.50 -28.13
CA GLU A 16 -8.90 -42.38 -26.73
C GLU A 16 -7.61 -42.71 -25.91
N GLU A 17 -6.60 -41.84 -26.00
CA GLU A 17 -5.56 -41.76 -24.95
C GLU A 17 -6.32 -41.50 -23.64
N GLU A 18 -6.41 -42.54 -22.80
CA GLU A 18 -6.81 -42.37 -21.39
C GLU A 18 -5.95 -41.24 -20.81
N PHE A 19 -6.57 -40.06 -20.66
CA PHE A 19 -6.02 -39.03 -19.80
C PHE A 19 -5.95 -39.63 -18.40
N ILE A 20 -4.83 -40.27 -18.07
CA ILE A 20 -4.51 -40.68 -16.70
C ILE A 20 -4.34 -39.35 -15.95
N GLU A 21 -5.35 -38.91 -15.22
CA GLU A 21 -5.20 -37.86 -14.23
C GLU A 21 -4.18 -38.34 -13.20
N GLU A 22 -2.92 -37.91 -13.35
CA GLU A 22 -1.89 -38.17 -12.34
C GLU A 22 -2.22 -37.29 -11.12
N GLU A 23 -2.76 -37.92 -10.09
CA GLU A 23 -3.03 -37.28 -8.81
C GLU A 23 -1.68 -37.13 -8.07
N VAL A 24 -1.17 -35.87 -7.99
CA VAL A 24 0.08 -35.55 -7.30
C VAL A 24 -0.22 -35.05 -5.89
N ASP A 25 0.17 -35.81 -4.87
CA ASP A 25 0.07 -35.37 -3.48
C ASP A 25 1.19 -34.37 -3.14
N LEU A 26 0.80 -33.10 -2.97
CA LEU A 26 1.71 -32.01 -2.56
C LEU A 26 2.07 -32.04 -1.07
N GLY A 27 1.46 -32.95 -0.28
CA GLY A 27 1.64 -33.01 1.17
C GLY A 27 0.89 -31.93 1.94
N TYR A 28 0.11 -31.10 1.26
CA TYR A 28 -0.72 -30.07 1.90
C TYR A 28 -2.01 -30.69 2.45
N ARG A 29 -2.34 -30.35 3.69
CA ARG A 29 -3.58 -30.77 4.36
C ARG A 29 -4.27 -29.52 4.91
N PRO A 30 -5.22 -28.94 4.15
CA PRO A 30 -5.90 -27.71 4.54
C PRO A 30 -6.78 -27.90 5.77
N ARG A 31 -6.82 -26.88 6.62
CA ARG A 31 -7.81 -26.74 7.69
C ARG A 31 -9.10 -26.14 7.15
N ASP A 32 -10.23 -26.28 7.85
CA ASP A 32 -11.51 -25.73 7.40
C ASP A 32 -11.47 -24.27 6.95
N PRO A 33 -10.84 -23.31 7.68
CA PRO A 33 -10.73 -21.94 7.20
C PRO A 33 -9.92 -21.78 5.91
N GLN A 34 -8.95 -22.67 5.65
CA GLN A 34 -8.14 -22.66 4.44
C GLN A 34 -8.92 -23.23 3.24
N LEU A 35 -9.78 -24.23 3.47
CA LEU A 35 -10.71 -24.73 2.43
C LEU A 35 -11.64 -23.62 1.94
N LEU A 36 -12.22 -22.86 2.87
CA LEU A 36 -13.09 -21.72 2.52
C LEU A 36 -12.34 -20.66 1.68
N ILE A 37 -11.03 -20.47 1.89
CA ILE A 37 -10.23 -19.55 1.05
C ILE A 37 -10.09 -20.11 -0.37
N HIS A 38 -9.86 -21.44 -0.51
CA HIS A 38 -9.73 -22.08 -1.82
C HIS A 38 -11.05 -21.98 -2.61
N GLU A 39 -12.16 -22.35 -2.01
CA GLU A 39 -13.50 -22.21 -2.59
C GLU A 39 -13.82 -20.77 -3.01
N ALA A 40 -13.48 -19.79 -2.14
CA ALA A 40 -13.73 -18.40 -2.44
C ALA A 40 -12.95 -17.89 -3.67
N VAL A 41 -11.73 -18.37 -3.90
CA VAL A 41 -10.92 -17.97 -5.07
C VAL A 41 -11.45 -18.59 -6.36
N GLU A 42 -12.07 -19.77 -6.29
CA GLU A 42 -12.73 -20.40 -7.43
C GLU A 42 -14.00 -19.63 -7.83
N ASP A 43 -14.79 -19.18 -6.85
CA ASP A 43 -16.07 -18.54 -7.07
C ASP A 43 -15.98 -17.03 -7.35
N HIS A 44 -14.95 -16.34 -6.83
CA HIS A 44 -14.86 -14.88 -6.86
C HIS A 44 -13.50 -14.39 -7.37
N ARG A 45 -13.54 -13.33 -8.16
CA ARG A 45 -12.34 -12.74 -8.76
C ARG A 45 -11.47 -11.98 -7.77
N PHE A 46 -12.05 -11.31 -6.77
CA PHE A 46 -11.38 -10.47 -5.79
C PHE A 46 -11.76 -10.91 -4.38
N ASN A 47 -10.82 -11.49 -3.67
CA ASN A 47 -11.07 -12.04 -2.34
C ASN A 47 -10.27 -11.28 -1.29
N VAL A 48 -10.94 -10.81 -0.24
CA VAL A 48 -10.34 -10.15 0.92
C VAL A 48 -10.44 -11.09 2.10
N VAL A 49 -9.28 -11.49 2.64
CA VAL A 49 -9.20 -12.38 3.80
C VAL A 49 -8.57 -11.65 4.97
N VAL A 50 -9.40 -11.31 5.95
CA VAL A 50 -8.98 -10.78 7.24
C VAL A 50 -8.87 -11.94 8.21
N ALA A 51 -7.66 -12.25 8.67
CA ALA A 51 -7.49 -13.43 9.51
C ALA A 51 -6.48 -13.21 10.63
N HIS A 52 -6.77 -13.86 11.76
CA HIS A 52 -5.93 -13.78 12.94
C HIS A 52 -4.51 -14.36 12.70
N ARG A 53 -3.59 -13.97 13.55
CA ARG A 53 -2.23 -14.50 13.54
C ARG A 53 -2.26 -16.02 13.77
N ARG A 54 -1.39 -16.79 13.07
CA ARG A 54 -1.28 -18.26 13.17
C ARG A 54 -2.42 -19.06 12.52
N MET A 55 -3.37 -18.43 11.81
CA MET A 55 -4.40 -19.13 11.03
C MET A 55 -3.82 -19.99 9.89
N GLY A 56 -2.63 -19.64 9.37
CA GLY A 56 -1.99 -20.33 8.24
C GLY A 56 -2.24 -19.64 6.89
N LYS A 57 -2.46 -18.33 6.89
CA LYS A 57 -2.69 -17.50 5.68
C LYS A 57 -1.69 -17.75 4.57
N THR A 58 -0.41 -17.66 4.88
CA THR A 58 0.67 -17.79 3.87
C THR A 58 0.71 -19.19 3.26
N VAL A 59 0.51 -20.23 4.08
CA VAL A 59 0.48 -21.62 3.60
C VAL A 59 -0.69 -21.83 2.65
N SER A 60 -1.90 -21.37 2.99
CA SER A 60 -3.05 -21.48 2.10
C SER A 60 -2.86 -20.67 0.82
N ALA A 61 -2.26 -19.47 0.91
CA ALA A 61 -2.00 -18.61 -0.24
C ALA A 61 -1.02 -19.25 -1.25
N ILE A 62 0.07 -19.84 -0.76
CA ILE A 62 1.03 -20.55 -1.62
C ILE A 62 0.40 -21.77 -2.28
N ASN A 63 -0.36 -22.56 -1.53
CA ASN A 63 -1.05 -23.74 -2.09
C ASN A 63 -2.18 -23.33 -3.05
N GLN A 64 -2.86 -22.19 -2.83
CA GLN A 64 -3.83 -21.65 -3.80
C GLN A 64 -3.16 -21.27 -5.12
N LEU A 65 -1.96 -20.65 -5.08
CA LEU A 65 -1.22 -20.32 -6.29
C LEU A 65 -0.83 -21.61 -7.06
N ILE A 66 -0.38 -22.65 -6.37
CA ILE A 66 -0.01 -23.93 -6.97
C ILE A 66 -1.25 -24.63 -7.54
N HIS A 67 -2.34 -24.69 -6.78
CA HIS A 67 -3.60 -25.29 -7.24
C HIS A 67 -4.13 -24.58 -8.49
N SER A 68 -4.22 -23.24 -8.47
CA SER A 68 -4.65 -22.47 -9.64
C SER A 68 -3.69 -22.60 -10.82
N ALA A 69 -2.40 -22.81 -10.57
CA ALA A 69 -1.40 -23.01 -11.60
C ALA A 69 -1.56 -24.36 -12.31
N LEU A 70 -1.83 -25.44 -11.57
CA LEU A 70 -2.05 -26.78 -12.09
C LEU A 70 -3.36 -26.88 -12.90
N ASN A 71 -4.39 -26.10 -12.53
CA ASN A 71 -5.70 -26.10 -13.16
C ASN A 71 -5.88 -24.96 -14.20
N CYS A 72 -4.80 -24.34 -14.68
CA CYS A 72 -4.89 -23.24 -15.62
C CYS A 72 -4.62 -23.69 -17.05
N ASP A 73 -5.65 -23.71 -17.88
CA ASP A 73 -5.57 -24.13 -19.32
C ASP A 73 -4.99 -23.06 -20.25
N LYS A 74 -4.67 -21.86 -19.71
CA LYS A 74 -4.15 -20.75 -20.52
C LYS A 74 -2.68 -20.98 -20.90
N PRO A 75 -2.24 -20.52 -22.08
CA PRO A 75 -0.84 -20.67 -22.48
C PRO A 75 0.08 -19.85 -21.56
N ASN A 76 1.19 -20.46 -21.12
CA ASN A 76 2.21 -19.85 -20.25
C ASN A 76 1.65 -19.16 -19.00
N PRO A 77 0.93 -19.85 -18.11
CA PRO A 77 0.28 -19.22 -16.96
C PRO A 77 1.29 -18.59 -16.01
N ARG A 78 0.96 -17.43 -15.44
CA ARG A 78 1.83 -16.70 -14.51
C ARG A 78 1.05 -16.31 -13.26
N PHE A 79 1.65 -16.65 -12.12
CA PHE A 79 1.12 -16.35 -10.80
C PHE A 79 2.14 -15.59 -9.96
N ALA A 80 1.67 -14.77 -9.05
CA ALA A 80 2.54 -13.97 -8.20
C ALA A 80 2.11 -14.03 -6.73
N TYR A 81 3.11 -14.07 -5.84
CA TYR A 81 2.95 -13.75 -4.44
C TYR A 81 3.70 -12.46 -4.14
N ILE A 82 3.02 -11.49 -3.56
CA ILE A 82 3.56 -10.16 -3.27
C ILE A 82 3.51 -9.93 -1.76
N ALA A 83 4.66 -9.65 -1.14
CA ALA A 83 4.77 -9.20 0.24
C ALA A 83 5.15 -7.70 0.28
N PRO A 84 5.06 -7.01 1.42
CA PRO A 84 5.46 -5.61 1.54
C PRO A 84 6.89 -5.32 1.06
N THR A 85 7.82 -6.24 1.32
CA THR A 85 9.20 -6.14 0.80
C THR A 85 9.68 -7.47 0.21
N TYR A 86 10.64 -7.39 -0.72
CA TYR A 86 11.27 -8.55 -1.32
C TYR A 86 11.88 -9.51 -0.27
N ASN A 87 12.52 -8.94 0.76
CA ASN A 87 13.10 -9.74 1.85
C ASN A 87 12.03 -10.45 2.68
N GLN A 88 10.85 -9.85 2.86
CA GLN A 88 9.73 -10.51 3.54
C GLN A 88 9.17 -11.65 2.67
N ALA A 89 8.97 -11.43 1.37
CA ALA A 89 8.52 -12.46 0.44
C ALA A 89 9.44 -13.69 0.51
N LYS A 90 10.77 -13.47 0.47
CA LYS A 90 11.77 -14.52 0.59
C LYS A 90 11.69 -15.27 1.92
N ARG A 91 11.63 -14.54 3.03
CA ARG A 91 11.69 -15.13 4.38
C ARG A 91 10.42 -15.89 4.74
N VAL A 92 9.26 -15.48 4.22
CA VAL A 92 7.96 -15.98 4.68
C VAL A 92 7.39 -17.04 3.73
N ALA A 93 7.58 -16.87 2.42
CA ALA A 93 6.88 -17.69 1.42
C ALA A 93 7.78 -18.60 0.60
N TRP A 94 9.08 -18.30 0.46
CA TRP A 94 9.96 -19.01 -0.45
C TRP A 94 10.13 -20.48 -0.09
N ASP A 95 10.35 -20.79 1.18
CA ASP A 95 10.57 -22.18 1.62
C ASP A 95 9.30 -23.02 1.43
N TYR A 96 8.11 -22.45 1.70
CA TYR A 96 6.84 -23.11 1.42
C TYR A 96 6.63 -23.37 -0.07
N LEU A 97 6.97 -22.39 -0.93
CA LEU A 97 6.85 -22.58 -2.38
C LEU A 97 7.74 -23.73 -2.87
N LEU A 98 8.98 -23.81 -2.39
CA LEU A 98 9.89 -24.89 -2.72
C LEU A 98 9.40 -26.24 -2.17
N GLU A 99 8.90 -26.27 -0.95
CA GLU A 99 8.40 -27.49 -0.31
C GLU A 99 7.24 -28.10 -1.08
N TYR A 100 6.20 -27.32 -1.35
CA TYR A 100 4.98 -27.79 -2.00
C TYR A 100 5.12 -27.99 -3.51
N THR A 101 6.11 -27.39 -4.17
CA THR A 101 6.38 -27.66 -5.60
C THR A 101 7.41 -28.75 -5.85
N ARG A 102 8.03 -29.31 -4.80
CA ARG A 102 9.00 -30.40 -4.93
C ARG A 102 8.42 -31.63 -5.64
N PRO A 103 7.19 -32.11 -5.35
CA PRO A 103 6.61 -33.25 -6.04
C PRO A 103 6.36 -33.02 -7.53
N LEU A 104 6.38 -31.77 -8.00
CA LEU A 104 6.15 -31.36 -9.39
C LEU A 104 7.45 -31.23 -10.20
N ASP A 105 8.60 -31.66 -9.67
CA ASP A 105 9.93 -31.48 -10.30
C ASP A 105 10.19 -30.00 -10.73
N ALA A 106 9.72 -29.05 -9.94
CA ALA A 106 9.79 -27.64 -10.25
C ALA A 106 11.24 -27.13 -10.30
N LYS A 107 11.55 -26.33 -11.32
CA LYS A 107 12.85 -25.66 -11.47
C LYS A 107 12.86 -24.35 -10.73
N ALA A 108 13.64 -24.27 -9.65
CA ALA A 108 13.77 -23.07 -8.83
C ALA A 108 14.86 -22.12 -9.33
N ASN A 109 14.55 -20.82 -9.43
CA ASN A 109 15.53 -19.75 -9.61
C ASN A 109 15.57 -18.91 -8.32
N ILE A 110 16.61 -19.13 -7.52
CA ILE A 110 16.77 -18.49 -6.20
C ILE A 110 17.04 -16.97 -6.34
N ALA A 111 17.70 -16.54 -7.43
CA ALA A 111 18.03 -15.12 -7.62
C ALA A 111 16.78 -14.30 -7.93
N GLU A 112 15.83 -14.87 -8.65
CA GLU A 112 14.57 -14.22 -9.04
C GLU A 112 13.39 -14.63 -8.16
N LEU A 113 13.60 -15.49 -7.18
CA LEU A 113 12.55 -16.09 -6.33
C LEU A 113 11.36 -16.60 -7.14
N ARG A 114 11.63 -17.46 -8.11
CA ARG A 114 10.60 -18.08 -8.94
C ARG A 114 10.77 -19.58 -9.06
N VAL A 115 9.67 -20.25 -9.32
CA VAL A 115 9.63 -21.66 -9.71
C VAL A 115 8.91 -21.80 -11.05
N ASP A 116 9.43 -22.68 -11.90
CA ASP A 116 8.86 -23.04 -13.19
C ASP A 116 8.59 -24.56 -13.20
N PHE A 117 7.35 -24.97 -13.52
CA PHE A 117 6.94 -26.38 -13.64
C PHE A 117 5.78 -26.49 -14.65
N MET A 118 5.74 -27.56 -15.44
CA MET A 118 4.65 -27.84 -16.40
C MET A 118 4.23 -26.64 -17.27
N GLY A 119 5.19 -25.78 -17.66
CA GLY A 119 4.91 -24.56 -18.44
C GLY A 119 4.35 -23.37 -17.63
N VAL A 120 4.11 -23.56 -16.34
CA VAL A 120 3.63 -22.51 -15.41
C VAL A 120 4.80 -21.82 -14.74
N ARG A 121 4.60 -20.56 -14.34
CA ARG A 121 5.53 -19.79 -13.52
C ARG A 121 4.84 -19.21 -12.29
N ILE A 122 5.44 -19.42 -11.11
CA ILE A 122 5.07 -18.72 -9.88
C ILE A 122 6.29 -17.92 -9.40
N SER A 123 6.10 -16.62 -9.17
CA SER A 123 7.17 -15.70 -8.75
C SER A 123 6.79 -14.95 -7.47
N LEU A 124 7.81 -14.67 -6.63
CA LEU A 124 7.64 -13.86 -5.43
C LEU A 124 8.21 -12.46 -5.67
N TYR A 125 7.48 -11.43 -5.24
CA TYR A 125 7.84 -10.02 -5.40
C TYR A 125 7.72 -9.25 -4.09
N GLY A 126 8.45 -8.13 -4.01
CA GLY A 126 8.23 -7.10 -3.00
C GLY A 126 7.40 -5.95 -3.58
N ALA A 127 6.44 -5.45 -2.80
CA ALA A 127 5.66 -4.27 -3.14
C ALA A 127 6.50 -2.97 -3.10
N ASP A 128 7.65 -3.02 -2.42
CA ASP A 128 8.66 -1.96 -2.37
C ASP A 128 9.31 -1.65 -3.73
N ASN A 129 9.18 -2.55 -4.71
CA ASN A 129 9.63 -2.34 -6.09
C ASN A 129 8.48 -2.60 -7.07
N ALA A 130 7.49 -1.73 -7.06
CA ALA A 130 6.30 -1.82 -7.92
C ALA A 130 6.64 -1.79 -9.42
N ASP A 131 7.75 -1.15 -9.83
CA ASP A 131 8.17 -1.08 -11.23
C ASP A 131 8.56 -2.45 -11.80
N SER A 132 9.05 -3.36 -10.97
CA SER A 132 9.34 -4.75 -11.39
C SER A 132 8.08 -5.53 -11.79
N LEU A 133 6.90 -5.06 -11.39
CA LEU A 133 5.60 -5.63 -11.69
C LEU A 133 4.91 -4.98 -12.90
N ARG A 134 5.47 -3.90 -13.45
CA ARG A 134 4.94 -3.24 -14.65
C ARG A 134 5.26 -4.05 -15.90
N GLY A 135 4.29 -4.18 -16.79
CA GLY A 135 4.46 -4.89 -18.07
C GLY A 135 4.40 -6.42 -17.99
N ILE A 136 4.16 -7.02 -16.81
CA ILE A 136 3.85 -8.43 -16.69
C ILE A 136 2.35 -8.67 -16.82
N TYR A 137 1.97 -9.90 -17.21
CA TYR A 137 0.59 -10.37 -17.08
C TYR A 137 0.48 -11.42 -16.00
N LEU A 138 -0.68 -11.52 -15.36
CA LEU A 138 -0.94 -12.46 -14.27
C LEU A 138 -2.29 -13.15 -14.45
N ASP A 139 -2.32 -14.44 -14.16
CA ASP A 139 -3.54 -15.26 -14.06
C ASP A 139 -4.10 -15.29 -12.64
N GLY A 140 -3.24 -15.10 -11.65
CA GLY A 140 -3.64 -14.95 -10.25
C GLY A 140 -2.53 -14.31 -9.43
N VAL A 141 -2.93 -13.60 -8.37
CA VAL A 141 -2.00 -12.93 -7.46
C VAL A 141 -2.49 -12.97 -6.02
N VAL A 142 -1.56 -13.23 -5.12
CA VAL A 142 -1.72 -13.03 -3.69
C VAL A 142 -0.97 -11.77 -3.27
N ILE A 143 -1.63 -10.90 -2.50
CA ILE A 143 -1.00 -9.75 -1.86
C ILE A 143 -1.08 -9.97 -0.35
N ASP A 144 0.04 -10.35 0.25
CA ASP A 144 0.14 -10.65 1.68
C ASP A 144 0.49 -9.41 2.50
N GLU A 145 0.02 -9.39 3.76
CA GLU A 145 0.14 -8.25 4.67
C GLU A 145 -0.27 -6.94 3.99
N ILE A 146 -1.41 -6.99 3.29
CA ILE A 146 -1.92 -5.88 2.45
C ILE A 146 -1.98 -4.55 3.20
N GLY A 147 -2.15 -4.55 4.52
CA GLY A 147 -2.15 -3.35 5.34
C GLY A 147 -0.83 -2.56 5.34
N ASP A 148 0.29 -3.19 4.98
CA ASP A 148 1.62 -2.59 4.87
C ASP A 148 2.03 -2.25 3.43
N VAL A 149 1.18 -2.58 2.45
CA VAL A 149 1.45 -2.34 1.03
C VAL A 149 0.90 -0.97 0.61
N ASN A 150 1.57 -0.31 -0.33
CA ASN A 150 1.06 0.95 -0.90
C ASN A 150 -0.35 0.73 -1.50
N PRO A 151 -1.35 1.54 -1.10
CA PRO A 151 -2.73 1.42 -1.59
C PRO A 151 -2.87 1.44 -3.11
N ASN A 152 -2.01 2.18 -3.81
CA ASN A 152 -2.04 2.34 -5.25
C ASN A 152 -1.49 1.13 -6.02
N LEU A 153 -0.72 0.24 -5.37
CA LEU A 153 -0.16 -0.93 -6.05
C LEU A 153 -1.22 -1.75 -6.78
N PHE A 154 -2.34 -2.01 -6.11
CA PHE A 154 -3.40 -2.79 -6.72
C PHE A 154 -4.03 -2.07 -7.92
N THR A 155 -4.40 -0.81 -7.78
CA THR A 155 -5.15 -0.07 -8.80
C THR A 155 -4.30 0.30 -10.01
N GLU A 156 -3.05 0.65 -9.82
CA GLU A 156 -2.18 1.19 -10.86
C GLU A 156 -1.30 0.13 -11.53
N VAL A 157 -0.97 -0.96 -10.82
CA VAL A 157 -0.01 -1.96 -11.31
C VAL A 157 -0.67 -3.33 -11.47
N ILE A 158 -1.26 -3.87 -10.40
CA ILE A 158 -1.76 -5.25 -10.40
C ILE A 158 -3.06 -5.38 -11.17
N ARG A 159 -4.01 -4.45 -11.03
CA ARG A 159 -5.29 -4.50 -11.75
C ARG A 159 -5.13 -4.49 -13.28
N PRO A 160 -4.22 -3.66 -13.87
CA PRO A 160 -3.86 -3.76 -15.28
C PRO A 160 -3.21 -5.11 -15.64
N ALA A 161 -2.28 -5.64 -14.85
CA ALA A 161 -1.59 -6.91 -15.11
C ALA A 161 -2.56 -8.12 -15.15
N LEU A 162 -3.73 -8.02 -14.49
CA LEU A 162 -4.79 -9.03 -14.47
C LEU A 162 -5.84 -8.84 -15.57
N ALA A 163 -5.82 -7.71 -16.32
CA ALA A 163 -6.94 -7.31 -17.16
C ALA A 163 -7.15 -8.26 -18.32
N ASP A 164 -6.11 -8.53 -19.12
CA ASP A 164 -6.15 -9.34 -20.33
C ASP A 164 -6.52 -10.79 -20.06
N ARG A 165 -6.05 -11.30 -18.93
CA ARG A 165 -6.18 -12.69 -18.53
C ARG A 165 -7.38 -12.95 -17.62
N LYS A 166 -8.10 -11.89 -17.18
CA LYS A 166 -9.16 -11.95 -16.18
C LYS A 166 -8.73 -12.66 -14.90
N GLY A 167 -7.46 -12.45 -14.51
CA GLY A 167 -6.85 -13.10 -13.35
C GLY A 167 -7.54 -12.71 -12.04
N TRP A 168 -7.40 -13.54 -11.02
CA TRP A 168 -7.95 -13.33 -9.68
C TRP A 168 -6.96 -12.66 -8.74
N THR A 169 -7.46 -12.08 -7.63
CA THR A 169 -6.63 -11.52 -6.56
C THR A 169 -7.11 -12.01 -5.20
N LEU A 170 -6.15 -12.40 -4.38
CA LEU A 170 -6.35 -12.72 -2.96
C LEU A 170 -5.58 -11.72 -2.10
N PHE A 171 -6.29 -10.84 -1.42
CA PHE A 171 -5.74 -9.92 -0.42
C PHE A 171 -5.79 -10.59 0.93
N ILE A 172 -4.66 -10.77 1.59
CA ILE A 172 -4.60 -11.39 2.92
C ILE A 172 -3.83 -10.50 3.90
N GLY A 173 -4.20 -10.56 5.16
CA GLY A 173 -3.51 -9.82 6.21
C GLY A 173 -4.16 -9.94 7.58
N THR A 174 -3.47 -9.38 8.55
CA THR A 174 -3.99 -9.10 9.89
C THR A 174 -4.26 -7.60 9.99
N PRO A 175 -5.35 -7.14 10.63
CA PRO A 175 -5.64 -5.72 10.78
C PRO A 175 -4.49 -4.93 11.41
N LYS A 176 -4.26 -3.71 10.90
CA LYS A 176 -3.29 -2.75 11.44
C LYS A 176 -3.91 -1.35 11.50
N GLY A 177 -4.92 -1.20 12.37
CA GLY A 177 -5.70 0.02 12.44
C GLY A 177 -6.62 0.25 11.24
N ALA A 178 -7.28 1.40 11.20
CA ALA A 178 -8.21 1.78 10.13
C ALA A 178 -7.44 2.34 8.92
N ASN A 179 -6.80 1.47 8.15
CA ASN A 179 -6.04 1.79 6.94
C ASN A 179 -6.78 1.34 5.65
N HIS A 180 -6.10 1.37 4.50
CA HIS A 180 -6.67 0.93 3.23
C HIS A 180 -7.11 -0.54 3.21
N PHE A 181 -6.53 -1.41 4.04
CA PHE A 181 -7.02 -2.79 4.19
C PHE A 181 -8.45 -2.81 4.75
N LYS A 182 -8.76 -1.93 5.71
CA LYS A 182 -10.15 -1.73 6.16
C LYS A 182 -11.04 -1.25 5.02
N THR A 183 -10.55 -0.35 4.15
CA THR A 183 -11.32 0.10 2.98
C THR A 183 -11.62 -1.04 2.00
N LEU A 184 -10.65 -1.94 1.75
CA LEU A 184 -10.86 -3.14 0.94
C LEU A 184 -11.84 -4.11 1.60
N ARG A 185 -11.71 -4.33 2.91
CA ARG A 185 -12.63 -5.13 3.71
C ARG A 185 -14.06 -4.61 3.62
N ASP A 186 -14.26 -3.30 3.83
CA ASP A 186 -15.58 -2.67 3.80
C ASP A 186 -16.20 -2.69 2.38
N LYS A 187 -15.37 -2.65 1.33
CA LYS A 187 -15.79 -2.83 -0.06
C LYS A 187 -16.26 -4.27 -0.32
N ALA A 188 -15.47 -5.24 0.11
CA ALA A 188 -15.79 -6.66 -0.05
C ALA A 188 -17.02 -7.08 0.75
N GLU A 189 -17.26 -6.47 1.93
CA GLU A 189 -18.47 -6.68 2.75
C GLU A 189 -19.75 -6.28 2.03
N LYS A 190 -19.70 -5.25 1.15
CA LYS A 190 -20.83 -4.81 0.33
C LYS A 190 -21.15 -5.79 -0.80
N LYS A 191 -20.29 -6.80 -1.03
CA LYS A 191 -20.41 -7.78 -2.10
C LYS A 191 -20.58 -7.13 -3.47
N ASP A 192 -19.82 -6.07 -3.72
CA ASP A 192 -19.71 -5.47 -5.05
C ASP A 192 -19.27 -6.53 -6.05
N ASP A 193 -19.60 -6.34 -7.32
CA ASP A 193 -19.41 -7.31 -8.41
C ASP A 193 -18.01 -7.97 -8.39
N GLY A 194 -17.99 -9.28 -8.13
CA GLY A 194 -16.78 -10.11 -8.07
C GLY A 194 -15.93 -9.96 -6.80
N TRP A 195 -16.37 -9.21 -5.78
CA TRP A 195 -15.70 -9.08 -4.48
C TRP A 195 -16.32 -10.01 -3.43
N ASN A 196 -15.44 -10.62 -2.62
CA ASN A 196 -15.82 -11.49 -1.52
C ASN A 196 -14.98 -11.21 -0.27
N LEU A 197 -15.58 -11.36 0.90
CA LEU A 197 -14.95 -11.17 2.21
C LEU A 197 -15.00 -12.45 3.02
N LEU A 198 -13.83 -12.83 3.55
CA LEU A 198 -13.70 -13.84 4.59
C LEU A 198 -13.02 -13.23 5.81
N GLU A 199 -13.61 -13.42 6.98
CA GLU A 199 -13.03 -13.01 8.26
C GLU A 199 -12.89 -14.22 9.17
N PHE A 200 -11.69 -14.41 9.74
CA PHE A 200 -11.38 -15.53 10.61
C PHE A 200 -10.78 -15.04 11.93
N LYS A 201 -11.59 -14.98 12.96
CA LYS A 201 -11.19 -14.62 14.34
C LYS A 201 -10.72 -15.87 15.10
N SER A 202 -9.80 -15.70 16.02
CA SER A 202 -9.31 -16.83 16.83
C SER A 202 -10.40 -17.47 17.68
N SER A 203 -11.33 -16.68 18.19
CA SER A 203 -12.51 -17.15 18.94
C SER A 203 -13.44 -18.05 18.11
N GLU A 204 -13.47 -17.89 16.78
CA GLU A 204 -14.31 -18.66 15.86
C GLU A 204 -13.59 -19.90 15.31
N THR A 205 -12.33 -19.76 14.90
CA THR A 205 -11.56 -20.85 14.25
C THR A 205 -11.12 -21.95 15.21
N LYS A 206 -10.92 -21.62 16.48
CA LYS A 206 -10.44 -22.55 17.53
C LYS A 206 -9.15 -23.30 17.16
N ILE A 207 -8.30 -22.71 16.32
CA ILE A 207 -7.02 -23.27 15.89
C ILE A 207 -5.99 -23.20 17.02
N LEU A 208 -6.10 -22.15 17.86
CA LEU A 208 -5.22 -21.94 19.00
C LEU A 208 -5.93 -22.37 20.29
N ASP A 209 -5.16 -22.95 21.20
CA ASP A 209 -5.66 -23.33 22.51
C ASP A 209 -5.98 -22.09 23.36
N GLN A 210 -6.99 -22.19 24.23
CA GLN A 210 -7.42 -21.09 25.08
C GLN A 210 -6.31 -20.61 26.02
N GLU A 211 -5.48 -21.53 26.52
CA GLU A 211 -4.36 -21.21 27.40
C GLU A 211 -3.33 -20.29 26.67
N GLU A 212 -3.04 -20.55 25.40
CA GLU A 212 -2.15 -19.73 24.58
C GLU A 212 -2.77 -18.35 24.30
N LEU A 213 -4.08 -18.30 24.02
CA LEU A 213 -4.78 -17.02 23.82
C LEU A 213 -4.80 -16.18 25.11
N ASP A 214 -5.00 -16.79 26.28
CA ASP A 214 -4.97 -16.11 27.57
C ASP A 214 -3.57 -15.58 27.90
N ALA A 215 -2.52 -16.34 27.56
CA ALA A 215 -1.13 -15.92 27.70
C ALA A 215 -0.80 -14.75 26.76
N ALA A 216 -1.23 -14.81 25.50
CA ALA A 216 -1.08 -13.75 24.54
C ALA A 216 -1.79 -12.45 24.97
N TYR A 217 -3.04 -12.58 25.47
CA TYR A 217 -3.80 -11.44 26.00
C TYR A 217 -3.07 -10.72 27.14
N LYS A 218 -2.53 -11.51 28.09
CA LYS A 218 -1.75 -10.96 29.23
C LYS A 218 -0.45 -10.29 28.78
N ALA A 219 0.21 -10.83 27.76
CA ALA A 219 1.48 -10.32 27.28
C ALA A 219 1.35 -9.02 26.48
N MET A 220 0.33 -8.89 25.63
CA MET A 220 0.21 -7.77 24.69
C MET A 220 -0.88 -6.75 25.02
N GLY A 221 -1.77 -7.07 25.96
CA GLY A 221 -2.91 -6.23 26.33
C GLY A 221 -4.09 -6.31 25.36
N GLU A 222 -5.24 -5.78 25.80
CA GLU A 222 -6.53 -5.91 25.11
C GLU A 222 -6.50 -5.40 23.67
N SER A 223 -6.03 -4.17 23.45
CA SER A 223 -6.09 -3.51 22.13
C SER A 223 -5.30 -4.29 21.07
N LYS A 224 -4.10 -4.75 21.43
CA LYS A 224 -3.22 -5.52 20.54
C LYS A 224 -3.79 -6.93 20.32
N PHE A 225 -4.29 -7.56 21.37
CA PHE A 225 -4.93 -8.86 21.28
C PHE A 225 -6.14 -8.83 20.33
N LEU A 226 -7.03 -7.85 20.48
CA LEU A 226 -8.18 -7.70 19.60
C LEU A 226 -7.75 -7.49 18.13
N GLN A 227 -6.66 -6.76 17.89
CA GLN A 227 -6.12 -6.59 16.55
C GLN A 227 -5.56 -7.89 15.96
N GLU A 228 -4.66 -8.58 16.69
CA GLU A 228 -3.90 -9.72 16.16
C GLU A 228 -4.71 -11.02 16.14
N PHE A 229 -5.66 -11.19 17.08
CA PHE A 229 -6.42 -12.43 17.25
C PHE A 229 -7.91 -12.31 16.95
N GLU A 230 -8.52 -11.15 17.14
CA GLU A 230 -9.96 -10.94 16.92
C GLU A 230 -10.26 -10.03 15.71
N CYS A 231 -9.28 -9.83 14.84
CA CYS A 231 -9.41 -9.12 13.56
C CYS A 231 -9.97 -7.69 13.70
N SER A 232 -9.69 -7.01 14.81
CA SER A 232 -10.18 -5.66 15.06
C SER A 232 -9.36 -4.61 14.32
N PHE A 233 -10.03 -3.73 13.57
CA PHE A 233 -9.44 -2.53 12.95
C PHE A 233 -9.49 -1.30 13.87
N ALA A 234 -10.03 -1.41 15.08
CA ALA A 234 -10.22 -0.27 15.98
C ALA A 234 -8.91 0.19 16.67
N ALA A 235 -7.93 -0.70 16.81
CA ALA A 235 -6.66 -0.36 17.42
C ALA A 235 -5.86 0.59 16.55
N PRO A 236 -5.26 1.68 17.08
CA PRO A 236 -4.34 2.52 16.34
C PRO A 236 -3.09 1.71 15.95
N VAL A 237 -2.45 2.10 14.83
CA VAL A 237 -1.16 1.51 14.40
C VAL A 237 -0.14 1.72 15.51
N GLU A 238 0.48 0.64 15.98
CA GLU A 238 1.46 0.69 17.06
C GLU A 238 2.69 1.49 16.65
N GLY A 239 3.12 2.40 17.51
CA GLY A 239 4.23 3.31 17.21
C GLY A 239 3.89 4.42 16.23
N ALA A 240 2.65 4.56 15.75
CA ALA A 240 2.24 5.63 14.86
C ALA A 240 2.44 7.00 15.51
N TYR A 241 3.00 7.95 14.73
CA TYR A 241 3.22 9.31 15.20
C TYR A 241 1.93 10.12 15.30
N TYR A 242 0.96 9.88 14.40
CA TYR A 242 -0.23 10.71 14.21
C TYR A 242 -1.55 9.92 14.29
N GLY A 243 -1.52 8.60 14.41
CA GLY A 243 -2.69 7.74 14.29
C GLY A 243 -3.87 8.16 15.16
N THR A 244 -3.65 8.46 16.45
CA THR A 244 -4.70 8.93 17.35
C THR A 244 -5.27 10.29 16.93
N LEU A 245 -4.40 11.24 16.54
CA LEU A 245 -4.84 12.57 16.11
C LEU A 245 -5.69 12.49 14.83
N ILE A 246 -5.33 11.63 13.89
CA ILE A 246 -6.09 11.44 12.65
C ILE A 246 -7.43 10.76 12.93
N ASN A 247 -7.48 9.78 13.83
CA ASN A 247 -8.75 9.19 14.25
C ASN A 247 -9.68 10.25 14.87
N ASP A 248 -9.14 11.18 15.66
CA ASP A 248 -9.91 12.29 16.21
C ASP A 248 -10.47 13.22 15.13
N LEU A 249 -9.73 13.44 14.02
CA LEU A 249 -10.22 14.22 12.89
C LEU A 249 -11.42 13.55 12.21
N TYR A 250 -11.37 12.22 12.01
CA TYR A 250 -12.53 11.48 11.49
C TYR A 250 -13.74 11.59 12.41
N LEU A 251 -13.55 11.45 13.73
CA LEU A 251 -14.64 11.55 14.71
C LEU A 251 -15.26 12.96 14.75
N LYS A 252 -14.46 14.00 14.50
CA LYS A 252 -14.91 15.41 14.46
C LYS A 252 -15.51 15.82 13.12
N GLY A 253 -15.50 14.92 12.11
CA GLY A 253 -16.00 15.23 10.78
C GLY A 253 -15.08 16.19 9.99
N GLN A 254 -13.80 16.27 10.35
CA GLN A 254 -12.81 17.12 9.69
C GLN A 254 -12.19 16.46 8.43
N VAL A 255 -12.66 15.28 8.06
CA VAL A 255 -12.27 14.55 6.85
C VAL A 255 -13.51 14.37 5.98
N GLY A 256 -13.52 15.00 4.80
CA GLY A 256 -14.69 14.97 3.92
C GLY A 256 -14.52 15.91 2.72
N ASN A 257 -15.61 16.52 2.27
CA ASN A 257 -15.54 17.52 1.20
C ASN A 257 -15.13 18.88 1.79
N VAL A 258 -13.95 19.36 1.42
CA VAL A 258 -13.42 20.67 1.81
C VAL A 258 -13.45 21.60 0.62
N GLN A 259 -14.21 22.69 0.72
CA GLN A 259 -14.34 23.64 -0.38
C GLN A 259 -13.04 24.44 -0.59
N HIS A 260 -12.63 24.55 -1.85
CA HIS A 260 -11.55 25.45 -2.26
C HIS A 260 -12.02 26.90 -2.13
N ASP A 261 -11.26 27.72 -1.39
CA ASP A 261 -11.49 29.15 -1.27
C ASP A 261 -10.51 29.89 -2.19
N ASN A 262 -11.03 30.55 -3.22
CA ASN A 262 -10.23 31.27 -4.21
C ASN A 262 -9.50 32.51 -3.66
N ILE A 263 -9.84 32.95 -2.45
CA ILE A 263 -9.24 34.12 -1.80
C ILE A 263 -8.21 33.74 -0.75
N ALA A 264 -8.31 32.52 -0.22
CA ALA A 264 -7.43 32.05 0.83
C ALA A 264 -5.99 31.86 0.32
N LYS A 265 -5.02 32.24 1.18
CA LYS A 265 -3.61 32.02 0.87
C LYS A 265 -3.33 30.51 0.77
N THR A 266 -2.78 30.12 -0.39
CA THR A 266 -2.50 28.73 -0.73
C THR A 266 -1.00 28.43 -0.58
N PHE A 267 -0.69 27.29 0.01
CA PHE A 267 0.67 26.77 0.21
C PHE A 267 0.77 25.37 -0.33
N THR A 268 1.97 25.00 -0.76
CA THR A 268 2.26 23.59 -1.05
C THR A 268 3.49 23.12 -0.24
N GLY A 269 3.42 21.93 0.31
CA GLY A 269 4.56 21.29 0.99
C GLY A 269 5.11 20.15 0.16
N TRP A 270 6.41 20.15 -0.12
CA TRP A 270 7.04 19.21 -1.03
C TRP A 270 8.05 18.31 -0.32
N ASP A 271 8.08 17.04 -0.73
CA ASP A 271 9.22 16.15 -0.53
C ASP A 271 9.72 15.67 -1.90
N LEU A 272 11.00 15.90 -2.20
CA LEU A 272 11.59 15.64 -3.51
C LEU A 272 12.49 14.41 -3.45
N GLY A 273 11.98 13.23 -3.81
CA GLY A 273 12.76 12.00 -3.92
C GLY A 273 13.78 12.03 -5.07
N MET A 274 15.01 11.58 -4.80
CA MET A 274 16.05 11.37 -5.82
C MET A 274 16.02 9.91 -6.27
N GLY A 275 15.28 9.62 -7.36
CA GLY A 275 15.07 8.22 -7.81
C GLY A 275 14.06 7.46 -6.95
N ASP A 276 13.27 8.18 -6.17
CA ASP A 276 12.21 7.72 -5.29
C ASP A 276 10.94 8.56 -5.52
N SER A 277 9.90 8.40 -4.71
CA SER A 277 8.66 9.17 -4.86
C SER A 277 8.85 10.65 -4.51
N THR A 278 8.19 11.53 -5.25
CA THR A 278 7.99 12.93 -4.88
C THR A 278 6.55 13.13 -4.45
N ALA A 279 6.32 13.76 -3.31
CA ALA A 279 5.00 14.03 -2.75
C ALA A 279 4.76 15.54 -2.59
N ILE A 280 3.53 15.99 -2.88
CA ILE A 280 3.11 17.39 -2.74
C ILE A 280 1.75 17.46 -2.06
N TRP A 281 1.67 18.21 -0.97
CA TRP A 281 0.42 18.61 -0.33
C TRP A 281 0.03 20.01 -0.75
N VAL A 282 -1.27 20.26 -0.94
CA VAL A 282 -1.82 21.59 -1.16
C VAL A 282 -2.71 21.98 0.01
N ALA A 283 -2.41 23.10 0.63
CA ALA A 283 -3.10 23.59 1.81
C ALA A 283 -3.53 25.05 1.64
N GLN A 284 -4.68 25.39 2.20
CA GLN A 284 -5.17 26.76 2.32
C GLN A 284 -5.29 27.15 3.79
N VAL A 285 -4.94 28.39 4.11
CA VAL A 285 -5.09 28.94 5.44
C VAL A 285 -6.38 29.77 5.48
N VAL A 286 -7.37 29.27 6.22
CA VAL A 286 -8.70 29.88 6.35
C VAL A 286 -8.92 30.26 7.81
N GLY A 287 -8.62 31.50 8.16
CA GLY A 287 -8.63 31.93 9.56
C GLY A 287 -7.62 31.15 10.42
N LYS A 288 -8.13 30.33 11.34
CA LYS A 288 -7.29 29.46 12.20
C LYS A 288 -7.20 28.03 11.69
N GLU A 289 -7.93 27.69 10.64
CA GLU A 289 -8.01 26.35 10.08
C GLU A 289 -7.05 26.19 8.91
N ILE A 290 -6.61 24.95 8.69
CA ILE A 290 -5.77 24.57 7.56
C ILE A 290 -6.55 23.55 6.74
N HIS A 291 -6.91 23.95 5.53
CA HIS A 291 -7.68 23.13 4.61
C HIS A 291 -6.75 22.43 3.63
N LEU A 292 -6.55 21.12 3.77
CA LEU A 292 -5.79 20.27 2.84
C LEU A 292 -6.74 19.94 1.69
N ILE A 293 -6.53 20.58 0.53
CA ILE A 293 -7.48 20.55 -0.59
C ILE A 293 -7.06 19.61 -1.72
N ASP A 294 -5.76 19.28 -1.80
CA ASP A 294 -5.25 18.37 -2.83
C ASP A 294 -3.95 17.66 -2.38
N PHE A 295 -3.62 16.56 -3.06
CA PHE A 295 -2.41 15.78 -2.82
C PHE A 295 -2.00 15.06 -4.10
N VAL A 296 -0.71 15.00 -4.39
CA VAL A 296 -0.13 14.17 -5.44
C VAL A 296 1.16 13.52 -4.96
N GLU A 297 1.33 12.25 -5.28
CA GLU A 297 2.57 11.50 -5.11
C GLU A 297 2.79 10.64 -6.33
N ASN A 298 4.01 10.66 -6.87
CA ASN A 298 4.39 9.83 -8.01
C ASN A 298 5.85 9.40 -7.90
N HIS A 299 6.14 8.27 -8.56
CA HIS A 299 7.48 7.69 -8.63
C HIS A 299 7.97 7.66 -10.09
N GLY A 300 9.27 7.84 -10.30
CA GLY A 300 9.90 7.69 -11.62
C GLY A 300 9.54 8.76 -12.65
N VAL A 301 8.94 9.90 -12.23
CA VAL A 301 8.60 11.02 -13.12
C VAL A 301 9.49 12.24 -12.83
N GLY A 302 9.78 13.01 -13.88
CA GLY A 302 10.62 14.21 -13.79
C GLY A 302 9.91 15.39 -13.12
N LEU A 303 10.69 16.42 -12.78
CA LEU A 303 10.20 17.66 -12.15
C LEU A 303 9.12 18.37 -12.97
N ASP A 304 9.21 18.29 -14.31
CA ASP A 304 8.25 18.89 -15.25
C ASP A 304 6.83 18.33 -15.06
N TYR A 305 6.68 17.06 -14.66
CA TYR A 305 5.38 16.49 -14.36
C TYR A 305 4.68 17.26 -13.24
N TYR A 306 5.40 17.55 -12.15
CA TYR A 306 4.83 18.25 -10.99
C TYR A 306 4.57 19.73 -11.28
N VAL A 307 5.43 20.38 -12.07
CA VAL A 307 5.22 21.75 -12.55
C VAL A 307 3.94 21.84 -13.40
N ASN A 308 3.72 20.87 -14.30
CA ASN A 308 2.51 20.82 -15.10
C ASN A 308 1.29 20.54 -14.22
N TRP A 309 1.38 19.59 -13.28
CA TRP A 309 0.30 19.30 -12.33
C TRP A 309 -0.10 20.55 -11.52
N ILE A 310 0.86 21.33 -11.03
CA ILE A 310 0.60 22.62 -10.33
C ILE A 310 -0.13 23.61 -11.24
N ARG A 311 0.26 23.70 -12.51
CA ARG A 311 -0.38 24.60 -13.49
C ARG A 311 -1.80 24.16 -13.84
N ASP A 312 -1.98 22.88 -14.14
CA ASP A 312 -3.26 22.31 -14.59
C ASP A 312 -4.32 22.40 -13.50
N ASN A 313 -3.92 22.32 -12.23
CA ASN A 313 -4.81 22.46 -11.08
C ASN A 313 -4.90 23.92 -10.54
N GLY A 314 -4.24 24.89 -11.17
CA GLY A 314 -4.37 26.31 -10.83
C GLY A 314 -3.60 26.75 -9.59
N TYR A 315 -2.59 25.99 -9.13
CA TYR A 315 -1.83 26.28 -7.90
C TYR A 315 -0.55 27.09 -8.12
N THR A 316 -0.34 27.70 -9.29
CA THR A 316 0.87 28.50 -9.60
C THR A 316 1.02 29.74 -8.71
N HIS A 317 -0.08 30.23 -8.12
CA HIS A 317 -0.09 31.36 -7.19
C HIS A 317 0.26 30.97 -5.75
N ALA A 318 0.39 29.69 -5.46
CA ALA A 318 0.73 29.18 -4.13
C ALA A 318 2.17 29.52 -3.76
N GLU A 319 2.43 29.62 -2.46
CA GLU A 319 3.79 29.62 -1.92
C GLU A 319 4.25 28.16 -1.76
N HIS A 320 5.34 27.77 -2.47
CA HIS A 320 5.83 26.41 -2.49
C HIS A 320 6.93 26.22 -1.45
N LEU A 321 6.63 25.43 -0.41
CA LEU A 321 7.50 25.14 0.72
C LEU A 321 8.31 23.89 0.43
N LEU A 322 9.62 24.04 0.25
CA LEU A 322 10.52 22.95 -0.15
C LEU A 322 11.60 22.68 0.90
N PRO A 323 12.12 21.44 0.94
CA PRO A 323 13.23 21.08 1.82
C PRO A 323 14.53 21.82 1.45
N HIS A 324 15.44 21.94 2.39
CA HIS A 324 16.70 22.68 2.23
C HIS A 324 17.64 22.09 1.17
N ASP A 325 17.57 20.79 0.88
CA ASP A 325 18.38 20.07 -0.12
C ASP A 325 18.03 20.42 -1.58
N VAL A 326 16.90 21.07 -1.81
CA VAL A 326 16.50 21.60 -3.12
C VAL A 326 17.53 22.59 -3.70
N GLN A 327 18.39 23.17 -2.86
CA GLN A 327 19.44 24.12 -3.25
C GLN A 327 20.72 23.44 -3.79
N VAL A 328 20.82 22.10 -3.67
CA VAL A 328 21.97 21.35 -4.16
C VAL A 328 21.95 21.34 -5.69
N ARG A 329 23.10 21.71 -6.31
CA ARG A 329 23.23 21.70 -7.77
C ARG A 329 23.41 20.30 -8.31
N GLU A 330 22.71 20.01 -9.40
CA GLU A 330 22.83 18.74 -10.11
C GLU A 330 24.06 18.75 -11.04
N LEU A 331 24.83 17.68 -11.03
CA LEU A 331 26.05 17.55 -11.86
C LEU A 331 25.75 17.63 -13.37
N GLY A 332 24.57 17.18 -13.81
CA GLY A 332 24.20 17.14 -15.23
C GLY A 332 23.80 18.48 -15.81
N THR A 333 23.06 19.29 -15.06
CA THR A 333 22.50 20.57 -15.51
C THR A 333 23.26 21.78 -14.99
N GLY A 334 24.05 21.62 -13.93
CA GLY A 334 24.71 22.70 -13.19
C GLY A 334 23.75 23.60 -12.42
N LYS A 335 22.43 23.36 -12.50
CA LYS A 335 21.37 24.10 -11.79
C LYS A 335 20.89 23.33 -10.57
N SER A 336 20.39 24.04 -9.58
CA SER A 336 19.65 23.45 -8.46
C SER A 336 18.19 23.23 -8.86
N ARG A 337 17.49 22.30 -8.17
CA ARG A 337 16.06 22.11 -8.37
C ARG A 337 15.26 23.36 -8.03
N LYS A 338 15.71 24.14 -7.04
CA LYS A 338 15.16 25.44 -6.73
C LYS A 338 15.20 26.36 -7.94
N GLU A 339 16.38 26.54 -8.57
CA GLU A 339 16.54 27.37 -9.76
C GLU A 339 15.61 26.93 -10.90
N MET A 340 15.48 25.62 -11.13
CA MET A 340 14.60 25.08 -12.18
C MET A 340 13.11 25.37 -11.91
N LEU A 341 12.66 25.24 -10.67
CA LEU A 341 11.27 25.54 -10.26
C LEU A 341 10.96 27.03 -10.35
N GLU A 342 11.91 27.90 -9.92
CA GLU A 342 11.79 29.37 -10.04
C GLU A 342 11.73 29.82 -11.50
N GLU A 343 12.55 29.23 -12.40
CA GLU A 343 12.50 29.47 -13.85
C GLU A 343 11.14 29.04 -14.46
N SER A 344 10.48 28.07 -13.83
CA SER A 344 9.13 27.63 -14.22
C SER A 344 8.01 28.59 -13.73
N GLY A 345 8.38 29.64 -12.99
CA GLY A 345 7.46 30.68 -12.50
C GLY A 345 6.82 30.39 -11.15
N LEU A 346 7.36 29.43 -10.38
CA LEU A 346 6.86 29.09 -9.05
C LEU A 346 7.55 29.93 -7.96
N ALA A 347 6.80 30.36 -6.95
CA ALA A 347 7.31 31.09 -5.79
C ALA A 347 7.84 30.11 -4.73
N ILE A 348 9.17 29.93 -4.65
CA ILE A 348 9.81 28.93 -3.83
C ILE A 348 10.27 29.51 -2.49
N THR A 349 9.82 28.93 -1.40
CA THR A 349 10.32 29.16 -0.04
C THR A 349 11.03 27.93 0.48
N VAL A 350 12.29 28.05 0.86
CA VAL A 350 13.06 26.96 1.44
C VAL A 350 12.85 26.93 2.94
N VAL A 351 12.32 25.82 3.42
CA VAL A 351 12.02 25.61 4.85
C VAL A 351 13.31 25.34 5.62
N ALA A 352 13.40 25.84 6.86
CA ALA A 352 14.54 25.60 7.72
C ALA A 352 14.81 24.11 7.95
N LYS A 353 16.09 23.74 8.02
CA LYS A 353 16.50 22.39 8.36
C LYS A 353 16.27 22.14 9.85
N LEU A 354 15.25 21.32 10.14
CA LEU A 354 14.96 20.87 11.51
C LEU A 354 15.31 19.38 11.68
N ALA A 355 15.48 18.96 12.93
CA ALA A 355 15.51 17.55 13.25
C ALA A 355 14.15 16.91 12.92
N VAL A 356 14.17 15.62 12.55
CA VAL A 356 12.93 14.90 12.17
C VAL A 356 11.89 14.97 13.29
N ASP A 357 12.31 14.85 14.54
CA ASP A 357 11.41 14.89 15.70
C ASP A 357 10.76 16.28 15.88
N ASP A 358 11.50 17.37 15.70
CA ASP A 358 10.95 18.73 15.75
C ASP A 358 9.87 18.93 14.67
N GLY A 359 10.11 18.41 13.46
CA GLY A 359 9.13 18.43 12.39
C GLY A 359 7.88 17.58 12.71
N ILE A 360 8.06 16.42 13.34
CA ILE A 360 6.95 15.58 13.83
C ILE A 360 6.12 16.34 14.87
N GLN A 361 6.75 17.08 15.78
CA GLN A 361 6.02 17.89 16.76
C GLN A 361 5.28 19.06 16.10
N ALA A 362 5.86 19.68 15.05
CA ALA A 362 5.15 20.71 14.26
C ALA A 362 3.87 20.14 13.64
N VAL A 363 3.94 18.95 13.03
CA VAL A 363 2.74 18.26 12.50
C VAL A 363 1.71 17.98 13.59
N ARG A 364 2.13 17.49 14.76
CA ARG A 364 1.21 17.23 15.88
C ARG A 364 0.47 18.47 16.36
N ARG A 365 1.13 19.62 16.35
CA ARG A 365 0.50 20.92 16.69
C ARG A 365 -0.46 21.40 15.60
N LEU A 366 -0.16 21.11 14.33
CA LEU A 366 -0.95 21.54 13.18
C LEU A 366 -2.23 20.72 13.00
N LEU A 367 -2.14 19.38 13.11
CA LEU A 367 -3.21 18.42 12.81
C LEU A 367 -4.57 18.77 13.44
N PRO A 368 -4.69 19.18 14.71
CA PRO A 368 -5.99 19.52 15.30
C PRO A 368 -6.77 20.65 14.60
N ARG A 369 -6.09 21.44 13.77
CA ARG A 369 -6.63 22.56 13.00
C ARG A 369 -6.88 22.19 11.53
N CYS A 370 -6.49 20.98 11.12
CA CYS A 370 -6.55 20.54 9.72
C CYS A 370 -7.93 20.00 9.37
N TRP A 371 -8.35 20.31 8.14
CA TRP A 371 -9.50 19.75 7.44
C TRP A 371 -8.99 19.09 6.16
N PHE A 372 -9.34 17.84 5.90
CA PHE A 372 -8.82 17.07 4.78
C PHE A 372 -9.91 16.78 3.75
N ASP A 373 -9.70 17.24 2.51
CA ASP A 373 -10.57 16.89 1.39
C ASP A 373 -10.40 15.40 1.01
N VAL A 374 -11.45 14.82 0.44
CA VAL A 374 -11.45 13.42 -0.04
C VAL A 374 -10.33 13.15 -1.05
N LYS A 375 -9.87 14.15 -1.82
CA LYS A 375 -8.76 14.04 -2.76
C LYS A 375 -7.43 13.76 -2.06
N THR A 376 -7.30 14.15 -0.79
CA THR A 376 -6.06 13.97 -0.02
C THR A 376 -5.97 12.62 0.68
N LYS A 377 -6.92 11.71 0.43
CA LYS A 377 -7.05 10.43 1.13
C LYS A 377 -5.75 9.61 1.12
N GLN A 378 -5.06 9.53 -0.01
CA GLN A 378 -3.79 8.80 -0.12
C GLN A 378 -2.73 9.33 0.86
N GLY A 379 -2.53 10.63 0.88
CA GLY A 379 -1.59 11.27 1.80
C GLY A 379 -2.02 11.13 3.27
N LEU A 380 -3.33 11.23 3.55
CA LEU A 380 -3.87 11.04 4.89
C LEU A 380 -3.68 9.60 5.39
N ASP A 381 -3.87 8.61 4.52
CA ASP A 381 -3.59 7.20 4.83
C ASP A 381 -2.09 6.99 5.14
N ALA A 382 -1.18 7.68 4.43
CA ALA A 382 0.24 7.65 4.72
C ALA A 382 0.56 8.29 6.09
N LEU A 383 0.00 9.46 6.41
CA LEU A 383 0.17 10.09 7.72
C LEU A 383 -0.34 9.19 8.87
N GLN A 384 -1.47 8.51 8.66
CA GLN A 384 -2.05 7.61 9.67
C GLN A 384 -1.15 6.40 9.97
N ASN A 385 -0.41 5.92 8.96
CA ASN A 385 0.46 4.76 9.07
C ASN A 385 1.93 5.12 9.33
N TYR A 386 2.30 6.40 9.33
CA TYR A 386 3.67 6.85 9.62
C TYR A 386 4.05 6.52 11.07
N ARG A 387 5.03 5.62 11.23
CA ARG A 387 5.32 4.97 12.50
C ARG A 387 6.81 4.88 12.79
N ARG A 388 7.13 4.65 14.05
CA ARG A 388 8.49 4.38 14.55
C ARG A 388 8.99 3.03 14.07
N THR A 389 10.29 2.92 13.86
CA THR A 389 10.95 1.64 13.64
C THR A 389 10.92 0.81 14.94
N TYR A 390 10.50 -0.44 14.84
CA TYR A 390 10.46 -1.39 15.95
C TYR A 390 11.56 -2.43 15.83
N ASP A 391 12.31 -2.69 16.92
CA ASP A 391 13.30 -3.75 17.01
C ASP A 391 12.67 -4.97 17.69
N GLU A 392 12.29 -5.97 16.91
CA GLU A 392 11.68 -7.22 17.39
C GLU A 392 12.57 -7.99 18.38
N LYS A 393 13.91 -7.84 18.29
CA LYS A 393 14.85 -8.56 19.16
C LYS A 393 14.96 -7.93 20.54
N ARG A 394 14.80 -6.61 20.61
CA ARG A 394 14.95 -5.83 21.83
C ARG A 394 13.62 -5.39 22.42
N ASP A 395 12.52 -5.62 21.71
CA ASP A 395 11.16 -5.20 22.09
C ASP A 395 11.07 -3.69 22.41
N VAL A 396 11.69 -2.86 21.53
CA VAL A 396 11.73 -1.41 21.72
C VAL A 396 11.48 -0.66 20.40
N PHE A 397 10.84 0.51 20.50
CA PHE A 397 10.74 1.46 19.41
C PHE A 397 11.95 2.38 19.37
N PHE A 398 12.52 2.55 18.18
CA PHE A 398 13.50 3.62 17.94
C PHE A 398 12.81 4.95 17.69
N ASP A 399 13.46 6.06 18.04
CA ASP A 399 12.99 7.41 17.70
C ASP A 399 13.24 7.78 16.23
N LYS A 400 13.23 6.78 15.37
CA LYS A 400 13.41 6.93 13.93
C LYS A 400 12.20 6.36 13.19
N PRO A 401 11.61 7.10 12.24
CA PRO A 401 10.52 6.58 11.42
C PRO A 401 10.99 5.40 10.55
N VAL A 402 10.05 4.51 10.27
CA VAL A 402 10.22 3.49 9.21
C VAL A 402 10.27 4.23 7.88
N HIS A 403 11.23 3.86 7.03
CA HIS A 403 11.26 4.34 5.66
C HIS A 403 10.51 3.33 4.79
N ASP A 404 9.28 3.68 4.44
CA ASP A 404 8.37 2.91 3.61
C ASP A 404 7.48 3.86 2.78
N TRP A 405 6.42 3.34 2.15
CA TRP A 405 5.49 4.11 1.33
C TRP A 405 4.84 5.32 2.06
N CYS A 406 4.86 5.36 3.40
CA CYS A 406 4.33 6.48 4.18
C CYS A 406 5.30 7.67 4.25
N SER A 407 6.58 7.47 3.93
CA SER A 407 7.64 8.42 4.25
C SER A 407 7.50 9.72 3.47
N HIS A 408 7.34 9.65 2.15
CA HIS A 408 7.35 10.84 1.28
C HIS A 408 6.17 11.77 1.56
N ALA A 409 4.96 11.24 1.67
CA ALA A 409 3.78 12.02 2.04
C ALA A 409 3.94 12.67 3.42
N SER A 410 4.50 11.93 4.39
CA SER A 410 4.69 12.42 5.75
C SER A 410 5.79 13.48 5.83
N ASP A 411 6.87 13.34 5.07
CA ASP A 411 7.96 14.30 5.01
C ASP A 411 7.51 15.59 4.31
N ALA A 412 6.77 15.49 3.21
CA ALA A 412 6.14 16.64 2.54
C ALA A 412 5.20 17.42 3.50
N PHE A 413 4.36 16.68 4.26
CA PHE A 413 3.48 17.30 5.26
C PHE A 413 4.26 17.96 6.41
N ARG A 414 5.39 17.37 6.79
CA ARG A 414 6.28 17.94 7.80
C ARG A 414 6.88 19.27 7.34
N TYR A 415 7.34 19.37 6.07
CA TYR A 415 7.83 20.63 5.51
C TYR A 415 6.71 21.66 5.40
N LEU A 416 5.50 21.24 5.04
CA LEU A 416 4.33 22.11 5.08
C LEU A 416 4.07 22.66 6.49
N ALA A 417 4.06 21.79 7.51
CA ALA A 417 3.78 22.18 8.89
C ALA A 417 4.84 23.15 9.44
N VAL A 418 6.11 22.92 9.15
CA VAL A 418 7.20 23.80 9.58
C VAL A 418 7.12 25.16 8.89
N GLY A 419 6.91 25.20 7.58
CA GLY A 419 6.81 26.46 6.83
C GLY A 419 5.61 27.31 7.24
N LEU A 420 4.48 26.67 7.60
CA LEU A 420 3.30 27.39 8.13
C LEU A 420 3.54 27.91 9.56
N ASP A 421 4.33 27.22 10.40
CA ASP A 421 4.68 27.64 11.78
C ASP A 421 5.64 28.86 11.74
N GLU A 422 6.62 28.86 10.83
CA GLU A 422 7.55 29.99 10.63
C GLU A 422 6.83 31.23 10.11
N GLY A 423 5.88 31.07 9.16
CA GLY A 423 5.05 32.16 8.64
C GLY A 423 4.11 32.76 9.68
N SER A 424 3.73 32.00 10.73
CA SER A 424 2.82 32.50 11.78
C SER A 424 3.41 33.63 12.63
N SER A 425 4.75 33.76 12.69
CA SER A 425 5.40 34.89 13.36
C SER A 425 5.17 36.23 12.65
N ASP A 426 4.98 36.24 11.34
CA ASP A 426 4.66 37.43 10.55
C ASP A 426 3.16 37.80 10.59
N TRP A 427 2.28 36.86 10.88
CA TRP A 427 0.82 37.09 10.96
C TRP A 427 0.40 37.83 12.23
N ASN A 428 1.23 37.84 13.27
CA ASN A 428 1.03 38.57 14.50
C ASN A 428 1.67 39.97 14.49
N LYS A 429 2.33 40.39 13.41
CA LYS A 429 2.78 41.79 13.28
C LYS A 429 1.57 42.67 13.06
N PRO A 430 1.36 43.72 13.87
CA PRO A 430 0.33 44.69 13.58
C PRO A 430 0.58 45.24 12.18
N LEU A 431 -0.47 45.36 11.37
CA LEU A 431 -0.42 46.11 10.12
C LEU A 431 0.18 47.50 10.44
N ASP A 432 1.35 47.78 9.89
CA ASP A 432 1.96 49.12 9.96
C ASP A 432 1.10 50.03 9.09
N ILE A 433 0.02 50.56 9.70
CA ILE A 433 -0.83 51.56 9.08
C ILE A 433 -0.01 52.82 9.11
N ASN A 434 0.76 53.04 8.06
CA ASN A 434 1.51 54.25 7.84
C ASN A 434 0.49 55.40 7.73
N ASN A 435 0.28 56.12 8.82
CA ASN A 435 -0.61 57.30 8.94
C ASN A 435 -0.06 58.51 8.15
N SER A 436 0.21 58.34 6.84
CA SER A 436 0.62 59.44 5.96
C SER A 436 -0.55 60.21 5.33
N TRP A 437 -1.75 60.08 5.87
CA TRP A 437 -2.96 60.82 5.42
C TRP A 437 -3.59 61.66 6.54
N VAL A 438 -2.78 62.38 7.31
CA VAL A 438 -3.29 63.48 8.13
C VAL A 438 -2.63 64.78 7.64
N VAL A 439 -3.38 65.51 6.83
CA VAL A 439 -3.15 66.96 6.55
C VAL A 439 -4.09 67.73 7.44
#